data_f3f5fece2128bacf93fe7206cbb8288b
#
_entry.id   f3f5fece2128bacf93fe7206cbb8288b
#
_cell.length_a   1.000
_cell.length_b   1.000
_cell.length_c   1.000
_cell.angle_alpha   90.00
_cell.angle_beta   90.00
_cell.angle_gamma   90.00
#
_symmetry.space_group_name_H-M   'P 1'
#
loop_
_entity.id
_entity.type
_entity.pdbx_description
1 polymer ?
#
loop_
_entity_poly.entity_id
_entity_poly.type
_entity_poly.pdbx_seq_one_letter_code
_entity_poly.pdbx_strand_id
1 'polypeptide(L)' 'SLLQEMVQSGGYGEVSYRLIHTEGPDHDKTFYSGAYCGKVCLGEAKGHSKKLSELAAAAEALKNKDKWLDKLRVKMK' A
#
# COMPACT_ATOMS: atom_id res chain seq x y z
N SER A 1 12.02 3.45 -2.60
CA SER A 1 11.18 3.95 -1.53
C SER A 1 11.42 3.18 -0.23
N LEU A 2 11.15 3.79 0.90
CA LEU A 2 11.39 3.16 2.20
C LEU A 2 10.55 1.90 2.40
N LEU A 3 9.30 1.93 2.00
CA LEU A 3 8.41 0.78 2.14
C LEU A 3 8.93 -0.42 1.33
N GLN A 4 9.32 -0.17 0.08
CA GLN A 4 9.87 -1.21 -0.79
C GLN A 4 11.13 -1.82 -0.18
N GLU A 5 12.03 -0.99 0.34
CA GLU A 5 13.26 -1.46 0.96
C GLU A 5 12.99 -2.33 2.17
N MET A 6 12.03 -1.94 3.01
CA MET A 6 11.69 -2.70 4.20
C MET A 6 11.13 -4.08 3.85
N VAL A 7 10.26 -4.15 2.86
CA VAL A 7 9.64 -5.41 2.44
C VAL A 7 10.68 -6.31 1.78
N GLN A 8 11.51 -5.77 0.91
CA GLN A 8 12.56 -6.53 0.22
C GLN A 8 13.64 -7.02 1.17
N SER A 9 14.09 -6.17 2.08
CA SER A 9 15.16 -6.59 3.01
C SER A 9 14.69 -7.65 3.99
N GLY A 10 13.40 -7.74 4.26
CA GLY A 10 12.84 -8.81 5.07
C GLY A 10 12.66 -10.12 4.31
N GLY A 11 12.90 -10.12 3.00
CA GLY A 11 12.71 -11.32 2.18
C GLY A 11 11.26 -11.64 1.89
N TYR A 12 10.33 -10.68 2.04
CA TYR A 12 8.90 -10.93 1.89
C TYR A 12 8.41 -10.79 0.45
N GLY A 13 9.22 -10.20 -0.43
CA GLY A 13 8.86 -10.00 -1.83
C GLY A 13 8.87 -8.53 -2.20
N GLU A 14 7.93 -8.13 -3.03
CA GLU A 14 7.86 -6.77 -3.54
C GLU A 14 6.54 -6.10 -3.18
N VAL A 15 6.57 -4.77 -3.09
CA VAL A 15 5.37 -3.97 -2.89
C VAL A 15 4.74 -3.70 -4.25
N SER A 16 3.43 -3.93 -4.35
CA SER A 16 2.65 -3.55 -5.53
C SER A 16 1.53 -2.61 -5.09
N TYR A 17 1.10 -1.74 -6.00
CA TYR A 17 0.02 -0.80 -5.75
C TYR A 17 -1.17 -1.13 -6.63
N ARG A 18 -2.37 -1.03 -6.07
CA ARG A 18 -3.61 -1.28 -6.81
C ARG A 18 -4.57 -0.13 -6.60
N LEU A 19 -5.19 0.29 -7.69
CA LEU A 19 -6.29 1.25 -7.63
C LEU A 19 -7.54 0.47 -7.20
N ILE A 20 -8.09 0.84 -6.04
CA ILE A 20 -9.22 0.13 -5.46
C ILE A 20 -10.51 0.62 -6.09
N HIS A 21 -10.72 1.93 -6.10
CA HIS A 21 -11.85 2.56 -6.80
C HIS A 21 -11.64 4.06 -6.90
N THR A 22 -12.52 4.72 -7.64
CA THR A 22 -12.52 6.17 -7.77
C THR A 22 -13.91 6.70 -7.44
N GLU A 23 -13.96 7.94 -6.97
CA GLU A 23 -15.20 8.63 -6.66
C GLU A 23 -15.17 10.05 -7.20
N GLY A 24 -16.35 10.58 -7.45
CA GLY A 24 -16.51 11.97 -7.88
C GLY A 24 -16.47 12.16 -9.39
N PRO A 25 -16.77 13.38 -9.84
CA PRO A 25 -16.80 13.69 -11.27
C PRO A 25 -15.38 13.77 -11.84
N ASP A 26 -15.28 13.70 -13.17
CA ASP A 26 -13.97 13.69 -13.85
C ASP A 26 -13.08 14.88 -13.50
N HIS A 27 -13.66 16.03 -13.25
CA HIS A 27 -12.89 17.24 -12.92
C HIS A 27 -12.49 17.33 -11.45
N ASP A 28 -12.96 16.40 -10.60
CA ASP A 28 -12.66 16.42 -9.17
C ASP A 28 -12.75 14.99 -8.62
N LYS A 29 -11.93 14.11 -9.18
CA LYS A 29 -11.96 12.70 -8.86
C LYS A 29 -11.07 12.40 -7.65
N THR A 30 -11.57 11.55 -6.77
CA THR A 30 -10.78 11.01 -5.65
C THR A 30 -10.41 9.57 -5.96
N PHE A 31 -9.13 9.26 -5.83
CA PHE A 31 -8.58 7.93 -6.10
C PHE A 31 -8.30 7.22 -4.78
N TYR A 32 -8.67 5.95 -4.70
CA TYR A 32 -8.39 5.11 -3.54
C TYR A 32 -7.44 4.00 -3.97
N SER A 33 -6.27 3.93 -3.34
CA SER A 33 -5.26 2.93 -3.68
C SER A 33 -4.80 2.18 -2.46
N GLY A 34 -4.28 0.98 -2.69
CA GLY A 34 -3.69 0.17 -1.63
C GLY A 34 -2.28 -0.26 -1.99
N ALA A 35 -1.44 -0.42 -0.98
CA ALA A 35 -0.10 -0.99 -1.10
C ALA A 35 -0.16 -2.43 -0.62
N TYR A 36 0.37 -3.36 -1.40
CA TYR A 36 0.25 -4.79 -1.14
C TYR A 36 1.61 -5.48 -1.24
N CYS A 37 1.77 -6.54 -0.45
CA CYS A 37 2.82 -7.53 -0.65
C CYS A 37 2.11 -8.86 -0.88
N GLY A 38 2.07 -9.31 -2.12
CA GLY A 38 1.23 -10.44 -2.50
C GLY A 38 -0.24 -10.13 -2.24
N LYS A 39 -0.88 -10.92 -1.41
CA LYS A 39 -2.28 -10.72 -1.05
C LYS A 39 -2.46 -9.91 0.24
N VAL A 40 -1.38 -9.60 0.92
CA VAL A 40 -1.44 -8.87 2.19
C VAL A 40 -1.50 -7.37 1.91
N CYS A 41 -2.56 -6.73 2.39
CA CYS A 41 -2.69 -5.28 2.30
C CYS A 41 -1.82 -4.64 3.38
N LEU A 42 -0.91 -3.77 2.98
CA LEU A 42 -0.03 -3.07 3.89
C LEU A 42 -0.64 -1.75 4.35
N GLY A 43 -1.38 -1.10 3.47
CA GLY A 43 -2.05 0.15 3.79
C GLY A 43 -2.89 0.63 2.62
N GLU A 44 -3.92 1.41 2.94
CA GLU A 44 -4.83 1.98 1.94
C GLU A 44 -5.02 3.45 2.23
N ALA A 45 -5.18 4.24 1.18
CA ALA A 45 -5.38 5.68 1.34
C ALA A 45 -5.96 6.29 0.08
N LYS A 46 -6.35 7.57 0.18
CA LYS A 46 -6.94 8.30 -0.93
C LYS A 46 -6.11 9.51 -1.30
N GLY A 47 -6.29 10.00 -2.50
CA GLY A 47 -5.64 11.21 -3.00
C GLY A 47 -6.34 11.73 -4.25
N HIS A 48 -5.96 12.92 -4.65
CA HIS A 48 -6.58 13.58 -5.82
C HIS A 48 -6.02 13.08 -7.16
N SER A 49 -5.03 12.20 -7.13
CA SER A 49 -4.54 11.52 -8.33
C SER A 49 -4.16 10.10 -7.95
N LYS A 50 -4.01 9.24 -8.97
CA LYS A 50 -3.56 7.88 -8.74
C LYS A 50 -2.23 7.87 -7.99
N LYS A 51 -1.26 8.68 -8.44
CA LYS A 51 0.06 8.74 -7.81
C LYS A 51 -0.02 9.23 -6.36
N LEU A 52 -0.81 10.27 -6.09
CA LEU A 52 -0.96 10.79 -4.74
C LEU A 52 -1.62 9.77 -3.82
N SER A 53 -2.60 9.00 -4.32
CA SER A 53 -3.23 7.96 -3.52
C SER A 53 -2.24 6.83 -3.20
N GLU A 54 -1.35 6.50 -4.14
CA GLU A 54 -0.32 5.48 -3.91
C GLU A 54 0.71 5.95 -2.88
N LEU A 55 1.16 7.21 -2.97
CA LEU A 55 2.06 7.77 -1.98
C LEU A 55 1.44 7.78 -0.59
N ALA A 56 0.16 8.15 -0.51
CA ALA A 56 -0.56 8.14 0.76
C ALA A 56 -0.72 6.72 1.29
N ALA A 57 -0.97 5.74 0.42
CA ALA A 57 -1.06 4.33 0.81
C ALA A 57 0.27 3.82 1.36
N ALA A 58 1.38 4.22 0.75
CA ALA A 58 2.71 3.86 1.25
C ALA A 58 2.96 4.45 2.63
N ALA A 59 2.59 5.71 2.85
CA ALA A 59 2.74 6.34 4.16
C ALA A 59 1.89 5.62 5.22
N GLU A 60 0.67 5.24 4.86
CA GLU A 60 -0.20 4.50 5.75
C GLU A 60 0.37 3.12 6.07
N ALA A 61 0.96 2.45 5.06
CA ALA A 61 1.62 1.17 5.26
C ALA A 61 2.75 1.27 6.27
N LEU A 62 3.56 2.34 6.22
CA LEU A 62 4.64 2.54 7.17
C LEU A 62 4.13 2.69 8.59
N LYS A 63 2.99 3.36 8.78
CA LYS A 63 2.37 3.48 10.08
C LYS A 63 1.89 2.13 10.63
N ASN A 64 1.46 1.25 9.74
CA ASN A 64 0.90 -0.05 10.11
C ASN A 64 1.95 -1.16 10.12
N LYS A 65 3.21 -0.81 10.09
CA LYS A 65 4.32 -1.76 9.93
C LYS A 65 4.22 -2.99 10.82
N ASP A 66 4.00 -2.79 12.11
CA ASP A 66 3.99 -3.91 13.05
C ASP A 66 2.88 -4.92 12.73
N LYS A 67 1.73 -4.44 12.26
CA LYS A 67 0.61 -5.30 11.92
C LYS A 67 0.91 -6.19 10.71
N TRP A 68 1.38 -5.60 9.62
CA TRP A 68 1.61 -6.41 8.42
C TRP A 68 2.91 -7.22 8.50
N LEU A 69 3.90 -6.79 9.29
CA LEU A 69 5.09 -7.62 9.52
C LEU A 69 4.70 -8.94 10.17
N ASP A 70 3.83 -8.91 11.17
CA ASP A 70 3.34 -10.14 11.81
C ASP A 70 2.64 -11.05 10.79
N LYS A 71 1.79 -10.47 9.95
CA LYS A 71 1.08 -11.25 8.93
C LYS A 71 2.02 -11.88 7.91
N LEU A 72 3.03 -11.13 7.46
CA LEU A 72 3.99 -11.64 6.50
C LEU A 72 4.86 -12.74 7.09
N ARG A 73 5.29 -12.60 8.34
CA ARG A 73 6.08 -13.62 9.02
C ARG A 73 5.31 -14.94 9.15
N VAL A 74 4.04 -14.86 9.48
CA VAL A 74 3.19 -16.05 9.60
C VAL A 74 3.07 -16.74 8.24
N LYS A 75 2.88 -15.98 7.17
CA LYS A 75 2.74 -16.56 5.83
C LYS A 75 4.00 -17.20 5.31
N MET A 76 5.17 -16.76 5.79
CA MET A 76 6.45 -17.29 5.35
C MET A 76 6.84 -18.59 6.07
N LYS A 77 6.11 -18.98 7.09
CA LYS A 77 6.30 -20.26 7.74
C LYS A 77 5.51 -21.34 6.99
#